data_0844b278f310b22cb7a21d4750f65758
#
_entry.id   0844b278f310b22cb7a21d4750f65758
#
_cell.length_a   1.000
_cell.length_b   1.000
_cell.length_c   1.000
_cell.angle_alpha   90.00
_cell.angle_beta   90.00
_cell.angle_gamma   90.00
#
_symmetry.space_group_name_H-M   'P 1'
#
loop_
_entity.id
_entity.type
_entity.pdbx_description
1 polymer ?
#
loop_
_entity_poly.entity_id
_entity_poly.type
_entity_poly.pdbx_seq_one_letter_code
_entity_poly.pdbx_strand_id
1 'polypeptide(L)'
;VSKTLMIDEKSFPPRVIAGLISSAKNEAMTPAQYAGKANSPAQKTAAQVFPGYQKVLREAGALDFDDLIAKTLQLFTSVEEVRSKWRSNFKYIMIDEYQDTNSAQYQLIKAIVNENNNIAVVGDDWQCLPSDSMLETGAGKSTIENIIAGDEVNSASGYGDSRKFLVEAKKKFNFNGDLVKLTTSSGKTLRCTPNHLLFTRWGDVADKFFVYLMYS
;
A
#
# COMPACT_ATOMS: atom_id res chain seq x y z
N VAL A 1 20.07 12.23 -6.71
CA VAL A 1 19.88 11.29 -7.83
C VAL A 1 19.13 11.98 -8.96
N SER A 2 17.94 12.56 -8.75
CA SER A 2 17.16 13.20 -9.82
C SER A 2 17.94 14.29 -10.56
N LYS A 3 18.67 15.14 -9.83
CA LYS A 3 19.55 16.18 -10.41
C LYS A 3 20.68 15.59 -11.24
N THR A 4 21.31 14.52 -10.77
CA THR A 4 22.41 13.81 -11.49
C THR A 4 21.92 13.18 -12.79
N LEU A 5 20.67 12.72 -12.83
CA LEU A 5 20.03 12.14 -14.01
C LEU A 5 19.34 13.18 -14.90
N MET A 6 19.46 14.48 -14.59
CA MET A 6 18.83 15.59 -15.34
C MET A 6 17.31 15.41 -15.50
N ILE A 7 16.64 14.88 -14.50
CA ILE A 7 15.19 14.68 -14.51
C ILE A 7 14.50 16.02 -14.28
N ASP A 8 13.54 16.35 -15.12
CA ASP A 8 12.68 17.53 -14.95
C ASP A 8 11.78 17.38 -13.72
N GLU A 9 12.15 18.04 -12.62
CA GLU A 9 11.44 17.99 -11.35
C GLU A 9 10.03 18.62 -11.42
N LYS A 10 9.73 19.43 -12.43
CA LYS A 10 8.38 19.98 -12.66
C LYS A 10 7.44 18.90 -13.22
N SER A 11 7.91 18.15 -14.21
CA SER A 11 7.14 17.05 -14.81
C SER A 11 7.11 15.80 -13.92
N PHE A 12 8.20 15.56 -13.16
CA PHE A 12 8.36 14.39 -12.30
C PHE A 12 8.82 14.81 -10.90
N PRO A 13 7.91 15.33 -10.05
CA PRO A 13 8.25 15.76 -8.71
C PRO A 13 8.93 14.64 -7.90
N PRO A 14 10.02 14.94 -7.16
CA PRO A 14 10.77 13.94 -6.39
C PRO A 14 9.90 13.11 -5.46
N ARG A 15 8.86 13.72 -4.88
CA ARG A 15 7.90 13.03 -4.01
C ARG A 15 7.11 11.94 -4.74
N VAL A 16 6.72 12.19 -6.00
CA VAL A 16 6.00 11.19 -6.81
C VAL A 16 6.93 10.03 -7.15
N ILE A 17 8.16 10.33 -7.54
CA ILE A 17 9.16 9.31 -7.85
C ILE A 17 9.50 8.46 -6.61
N ALA A 18 9.69 9.10 -5.45
CA ALA A 18 9.95 8.41 -4.19
C ALA A 18 8.79 7.47 -3.83
N GLY A 19 7.55 7.90 -4.05
CA GLY A 19 6.40 7.07 -3.79
C GLY A 19 6.26 5.87 -4.71
N LEU A 20 6.60 6.02 -5.97
CA LEU A 20 6.63 4.88 -6.90
C LEU A 20 7.71 3.87 -6.51
N ILE A 21 8.86 4.34 -6.00
CA ILE A 21 9.92 3.47 -5.47
C ILE A 21 9.46 2.77 -4.19
N SER A 22 8.81 3.49 -3.28
CA SER A 22 8.21 2.92 -2.06
C SER A 22 7.19 1.83 -2.41
N SER A 23 6.27 2.09 -3.34
CA SER A 23 5.31 1.08 -3.81
C SER A 23 6.01 -0.16 -4.36
N ALA A 24 7.08 0.00 -5.14
CA ALA A 24 7.84 -1.13 -5.67
C ALA A 24 8.49 -1.96 -4.56
N LYS A 25 9.03 -1.32 -3.52
CA LYS A 25 9.59 -2.00 -2.34
C LYS A 25 8.52 -2.75 -1.54
N ASN A 26 7.33 -2.16 -1.39
CA ASN A 26 6.18 -2.79 -0.73
C ASN A 26 5.64 -4.01 -1.48
N GLU A 27 5.90 -4.09 -2.79
CA GLU A 27 5.64 -5.28 -3.60
C GLU A 27 6.86 -6.25 -3.65
N ALA A 28 7.87 -6.02 -2.83
CA ALA A 28 9.12 -6.78 -2.79
C ALA A 28 9.87 -6.83 -4.14
N MET A 29 9.71 -5.80 -4.98
CA MET A 29 10.37 -5.73 -6.29
C MET A 29 11.79 -5.19 -6.18
N THR A 30 12.69 -5.82 -6.90
CA THR A 30 14.02 -5.24 -7.18
C THR A 30 13.91 -4.13 -8.25
N PRO A 31 14.90 -3.22 -8.34
CA PRO A 31 14.93 -2.21 -9.40
C PRO A 31 14.77 -2.80 -10.81
N ALA A 32 15.38 -3.96 -11.08
CA ALA A 32 15.30 -4.63 -12.38
C ALA A 32 13.87 -5.16 -12.66
N GLN A 33 13.24 -5.77 -11.67
CA GLN A 33 11.86 -6.24 -11.78
C GLN A 33 10.88 -5.09 -11.99
N TYR A 34 11.07 -3.99 -11.27
CA TYR A 34 10.25 -2.79 -11.43
C TYR A 34 10.41 -2.17 -12.82
N ALA A 35 11.64 -2.10 -13.34
CA ALA A 35 11.90 -1.58 -14.68
C ALA A 35 11.17 -2.39 -15.77
N GLY A 36 11.08 -3.71 -15.62
CA GLY A 36 10.33 -4.58 -16.53
C GLY A 36 8.82 -4.37 -16.53
N LYS A 37 8.26 -3.78 -15.46
CA LYS A 37 6.82 -3.52 -15.31
C LYS A 37 6.44 -2.05 -15.54
N ALA A 38 7.41 -1.15 -15.66
CA ALA A 38 7.19 0.28 -15.78
C ALA A 38 6.58 0.66 -17.14
N ASN A 39 5.31 1.05 -17.16
CA ASN A 39 4.56 1.37 -18.38
C ASN A 39 4.34 2.87 -18.57
N SER A 40 4.06 3.63 -17.50
CA SER A 40 3.83 5.07 -17.58
C SER A 40 5.14 5.87 -17.61
N PRO A 41 5.15 7.12 -18.11
CA PRO A 41 6.33 7.99 -18.08
C PRO A 41 6.91 8.16 -16.68
N ALA A 42 6.06 8.37 -15.66
CA ALA A 42 6.49 8.52 -14.27
C ALA A 42 7.13 7.22 -13.74
N GLN A 43 6.55 6.06 -14.05
CA GLN A 43 7.13 4.76 -13.67
C GLN A 43 8.47 4.51 -14.34
N LYS A 44 8.61 4.84 -15.62
CA LYS A 44 9.90 4.72 -16.35
C LYS A 44 10.96 5.62 -15.73
N THR A 45 10.59 6.85 -15.36
CA THR A 45 11.48 7.76 -14.65
C THR A 45 11.85 7.20 -13.26
N ALA A 46 10.90 6.67 -12.50
CA ALA A 46 11.17 6.02 -11.22
C ALA A 46 12.10 4.81 -11.39
N ALA A 47 11.93 4.01 -12.45
CA ALA A 47 12.80 2.88 -12.76
C ALA A 47 14.25 3.30 -13.04
N GLN A 48 14.46 4.46 -13.65
CA GLN A 48 15.81 5.04 -13.84
C GLN A 48 16.43 5.55 -12.53
N VAL A 49 15.62 6.14 -11.64
CA VAL A 49 16.07 6.70 -10.36
C VAL A 49 16.35 5.61 -9.34
N PHE A 50 15.57 4.55 -9.32
CA PHE A 50 15.56 3.54 -8.26
C PHE A 50 16.94 2.92 -7.99
N PRO A 51 17.74 2.48 -8.99
CA PRO A 51 19.08 1.95 -8.75
C PRO A 51 20.01 2.97 -8.09
N GLY A 52 19.97 4.23 -8.55
CA GLY A 52 20.75 5.31 -7.98
C GLY A 52 20.34 5.67 -6.56
N TYR A 53 19.05 5.65 -6.27
CA TYR A 53 18.50 5.84 -4.93
C TYR A 53 19.02 4.76 -3.95
N GLN A 54 18.95 3.50 -4.35
CA GLN A 54 19.46 2.37 -3.58
C GLN A 54 20.99 2.45 -3.38
N LYS A 55 21.72 2.95 -4.38
CA LYS A 55 23.17 3.15 -4.29
C LYS A 55 23.49 4.22 -3.21
N VAL A 56 22.81 5.35 -3.22
CA VAL A 56 23.02 6.43 -2.24
C VAL A 56 22.75 5.95 -0.83
N LEU A 57 21.64 5.23 -0.59
CA LEU A 57 21.34 4.64 0.72
C LEU A 57 22.47 3.71 1.20
N ARG A 58 22.93 2.83 0.32
CA ARG A 58 24.01 1.88 0.64
C ARG A 58 25.34 2.57 0.94
N GLU A 59 25.72 3.60 0.18
CA GLU A 59 26.94 4.38 0.38
C GLU A 59 26.90 5.18 1.70
N ALA A 60 25.70 5.62 2.09
CA ALA A 60 25.46 6.29 3.38
C ALA A 60 25.33 5.30 4.56
N GLY A 61 25.37 3.99 4.34
CA GLY A 61 25.08 3.00 5.39
C GLY A 61 23.68 3.13 5.98
N ALA A 62 22.72 3.65 5.21
CA ALA A 62 21.38 3.98 5.65
C ALA A 62 20.33 3.07 5.02
N LEU A 63 19.19 2.95 5.68
CA LEU A 63 17.97 2.28 5.21
C LEU A 63 16.82 3.27 5.30
N ASP A 64 15.90 3.21 4.35
CA ASP A 64 14.59 3.84 4.52
C ASP A 64 13.60 2.86 5.21
N PHE A 65 12.39 3.32 5.51
CA PHE A 65 11.40 2.49 6.20
C PHE A 65 11.02 1.24 5.41
N ASP A 66 10.89 1.34 4.09
CA ASP A 66 10.55 0.19 3.25
C ASP A 66 11.70 -0.82 3.22
N ASP A 67 12.96 -0.36 3.30
CA ASP A 67 14.14 -1.23 3.37
C ASP A 67 14.16 -2.09 4.63
N LEU A 68 13.59 -1.64 5.75
CA LEU A 68 13.53 -2.45 6.97
C LEU A 68 12.84 -3.80 6.71
N ILE A 69 11.81 -3.81 5.90
CA ILE A 69 11.10 -5.04 5.53
C ILE A 69 11.76 -5.70 4.31
N ALA A 70 12.00 -4.93 3.24
CA ALA A 70 12.53 -5.48 1.99
C ALA A 70 13.92 -6.11 2.16
N LYS A 71 14.82 -5.48 2.93
CA LYS A 71 16.15 -6.02 3.21
C LYS A 71 16.14 -7.21 4.16
N THR A 72 15.25 -7.20 5.15
CA THR A 72 15.05 -8.36 6.02
C THR A 72 14.53 -9.56 5.24
N LEU A 73 13.56 -9.34 4.36
CA LEU A 73 13.06 -10.39 3.46
C LEU A 73 14.18 -10.89 2.54
N GLN A 74 14.97 -9.99 1.94
CA GLN A 74 16.12 -10.37 1.12
C GLN A 74 17.13 -11.22 1.91
N LEU A 75 17.45 -10.85 3.15
CA LEU A 75 18.34 -11.60 4.02
C LEU A 75 17.81 -13.00 4.29
N PHE A 76 16.53 -13.12 4.64
CA PHE A 76 15.90 -14.42 4.93
C PHE A 76 15.76 -15.31 3.69
N THR A 77 15.66 -14.74 2.51
CA THR A 77 15.60 -15.53 1.27
C THR A 77 16.96 -15.94 0.75
N SER A 78 18.02 -15.19 1.07
CA SER A 78 19.38 -15.46 0.56
C SER A 78 20.27 -16.20 1.58
N VAL A 79 19.96 -16.17 2.88
CA VAL A 79 20.78 -16.77 3.94
C VAL A 79 19.93 -17.70 4.80
N GLU A 80 19.93 -19.00 4.45
CA GLU A 80 19.11 -20.01 5.12
C GLU A 80 19.41 -20.13 6.62
N GLU A 81 20.65 -20.02 7.02
CA GLU A 81 21.05 -20.09 8.43
C GLU A 81 20.38 -19.00 9.28
N VAL A 82 20.34 -17.78 8.77
CA VAL A 82 19.67 -16.66 9.45
C VAL A 82 18.17 -16.91 9.52
N ARG A 83 17.57 -17.35 8.42
CA ARG A 83 16.14 -17.68 8.37
C ARG A 83 15.77 -18.76 9.36
N SER A 84 16.51 -19.87 9.37
CA SER A 84 16.29 -21.01 10.26
C SER A 84 16.43 -20.63 11.74
N LYS A 85 17.43 -19.80 12.07
CA LYS A 85 17.60 -19.24 13.41
C LYS A 85 16.35 -18.47 13.86
N TRP A 86 15.83 -17.59 13.04
CA TRP A 86 14.65 -16.79 13.40
C TRP A 86 13.36 -17.62 13.44
N ARG A 87 13.20 -18.58 12.53
CA ARG A 87 12.09 -19.57 12.59
C ARG A 87 12.07 -20.36 13.90
N SER A 88 13.23 -20.76 14.39
CA SER A 88 13.30 -21.49 15.65
C SER A 88 13.04 -20.63 16.89
N ASN A 89 13.34 -19.33 16.80
CA ASN A 89 13.12 -18.39 17.90
C ASN A 89 11.65 -18.00 18.06
N PHE A 90 10.91 -17.86 16.94
CA PHE A 90 9.49 -17.49 16.95
C PHE A 90 8.64 -18.77 17.08
N LYS A 91 8.26 -19.11 18.32
CA LYS A 91 7.36 -20.24 18.59
C LYS A 91 5.91 -19.93 18.27
N TYR A 92 5.51 -18.68 18.42
CA TYR A 92 4.18 -18.16 18.17
C TYR A 92 4.32 -16.85 17.42
N ILE A 93 3.51 -16.66 16.40
CA ILE A 93 3.46 -15.44 15.60
C ILE A 93 2.03 -14.93 15.65
N MET A 94 1.84 -13.68 15.97
CA MET A 94 0.55 -13.00 15.88
C MET A 94 0.70 -11.78 14.97
N ILE A 95 -0.19 -11.69 14.00
CA ILE A 95 -0.26 -10.57 13.07
C ILE A 95 -1.55 -9.82 13.36
N ASP A 96 -1.41 -8.55 13.67
CA ASP A 96 -2.53 -7.62 13.81
C ASP A 96 -2.70 -6.81 12.53
N GLU A 97 -3.89 -6.26 12.32
CA GLU A 97 -4.24 -5.46 11.13
C GLU A 97 -3.89 -6.17 9.81
N TYR A 98 -4.18 -7.48 9.75
CA TYR A 98 -3.78 -8.32 8.60
C TYR A 98 -4.31 -7.82 7.26
N GLN A 99 -5.47 -7.14 7.25
CA GLN A 99 -6.07 -6.56 6.04
C GLN A 99 -5.19 -5.47 5.39
N ASP A 100 -4.30 -4.82 6.18
CA ASP A 100 -3.39 -3.77 5.69
C ASP A 100 -2.01 -4.31 5.27
N THR A 101 -1.85 -5.65 5.32
CA THR A 101 -0.58 -6.31 5.01
C THR A 101 -0.26 -6.21 3.53
N ASN A 102 0.88 -5.59 3.19
CA ASN A 102 1.39 -5.54 1.83
C ASN A 102 2.15 -6.81 1.43
N SER A 103 2.50 -6.93 0.15
CA SER A 103 3.15 -8.13 -0.40
C SER A 103 4.50 -8.44 0.26
N ALA A 104 5.33 -7.42 0.55
CA ALA A 104 6.62 -7.63 1.21
C ALA A 104 6.45 -8.12 2.65
N GLN A 105 5.52 -7.55 3.41
CA GLN A 105 5.16 -8.00 4.76
C GLN A 105 4.64 -9.43 4.74
N TYR A 106 3.73 -9.75 3.82
CA TYR A 106 3.21 -11.11 3.68
C TYR A 106 4.33 -12.14 3.39
N GLN A 107 5.24 -11.83 2.47
CA GLN A 107 6.38 -12.69 2.17
C GLN A 107 7.33 -12.84 3.36
N LEU A 108 7.55 -11.75 4.12
CA LEU A 108 8.35 -11.79 5.35
C LEU A 108 7.72 -12.72 6.39
N ILE A 109 6.41 -12.61 6.62
CA ILE A 109 5.66 -13.52 7.51
C ILE A 109 5.86 -14.97 7.07
N LYS A 110 5.65 -15.27 5.79
CA LYS A 110 5.89 -16.61 5.23
C LYS A 110 7.31 -17.11 5.44
N ALA A 111 8.29 -16.22 5.37
CA ALA A 111 9.69 -16.58 5.57
C ALA A 111 10.02 -16.98 7.01
N ILE A 112 9.31 -16.47 8.01
CA ILE A 112 9.56 -16.72 9.44
C ILE A 112 8.62 -17.75 10.08
N VAL A 113 7.48 -18.07 9.45
CA VAL A 113 6.58 -19.13 9.95
C VAL A 113 7.31 -20.47 9.94
N ASN A 114 7.29 -21.16 11.07
CA ASN A 114 7.91 -22.47 11.25
C ASN A 114 6.99 -23.61 10.79
N GLU A 115 7.49 -24.83 10.83
CA GLU A 115 6.77 -26.04 10.41
C GLU A 115 5.50 -26.32 11.23
N ASN A 116 5.45 -25.85 12.47
CA ASN A 116 4.29 -26.02 13.35
C ASN A 116 3.13 -25.07 13.00
N ASN A 117 3.35 -24.10 12.11
CA ASN A 117 2.36 -23.12 11.68
C ASN A 117 1.62 -22.43 12.84
N ASN A 118 2.32 -22.16 13.95
CA ASN A 118 1.77 -21.45 15.11
C ASN A 118 1.63 -19.95 14.78
N ILE A 119 0.70 -19.65 13.92
CA ILE A 119 0.39 -18.29 13.49
C ILE A 119 -1.08 -17.99 13.76
N ALA A 120 -1.34 -16.86 14.36
CA ALA A 120 -2.65 -16.25 14.49
C ALA A 120 -2.68 -14.92 13.74
N VAL A 121 -3.73 -14.66 13.04
CA VAL A 121 -3.95 -13.39 12.36
C VAL A 121 -5.20 -12.73 12.92
N VAL A 122 -5.10 -11.46 13.22
CA VAL A 122 -6.22 -10.60 13.60
C VAL A 122 -6.35 -9.55 12.52
N GLY A 123 -7.52 -9.35 12.03
CA GLY A 123 -7.80 -8.41 10.98
C GLY A 123 -9.23 -7.92 11.07
N ASP A 124 -9.47 -6.75 10.51
CA ASP A 124 -10.79 -6.14 10.49
C ASP A 124 -11.43 -6.31 9.10
N ASP A 125 -12.23 -7.35 8.95
CA ASP A 125 -13.04 -7.58 7.74
C ASP A 125 -14.19 -6.57 7.59
N TRP A 126 -14.40 -5.68 8.59
CA TRP A 126 -15.53 -4.79 8.67
C TRP A 126 -15.27 -3.39 8.10
N GLN A 127 -14.07 -3.11 7.59
CA GLN A 127 -13.76 -1.84 6.90
C GLN A 127 -14.45 -1.80 5.52
N CYS A 128 -15.76 -1.76 5.53
CA CYS A 128 -16.57 -1.92 4.33
C CYS A 128 -17.37 -0.67 3.98
N LEU A 129 -17.67 -0.54 2.69
CA LEU A 129 -18.62 0.42 2.14
C LEU A 129 -19.95 -0.29 1.83
N PRO A 130 -21.10 0.38 2.01
CA PRO A 130 -22.38 -0.13 1.56
C PRO A 130 -22.39 -0.44 0.06
N SER A 131 -23.18 -1.44 -0.34
CA SER A 131 -23.27 -1.90 -1.75
C SER A 131 -23.68 -0.80 -2.73
N ASP A 132 -24.45 0.18 -2.27
CA ASP A 132 -24.90 1.35 -3.03
C ASP A 132 -23.90 2.51 -3.07
N SER A 133 -22.70 2.35 -2.48
CA SER A 133 -21.64 3.37 -2.55
C SER A 133 -21.18 3.60 -3.98
N MET A 134 -21.13 4.89 -4.38
CA MET A 134 -20.77 5.29 -5.74
C MET A 134 -19.25 5.39 -5.90
N LEU A 135 -18.72 4.73 -6.91
CA LEU A 135 -17.33 4.81 -7.34
C LEU A 135 -17.23 5.48 -8.71
N GLU A 136 -16.13 6.20 -8.92
CA GLU A 136 -15.77 6.73 -10.25
C GLU A 136 -14.96 5.68 -11.00
N THR A 137 -15.46 5.28 -12.16
CA THR A 137 -14.84 4.28 -13.04
C THR A 137 -14.38 4.91 -14.35
N GLY A 138 -13.65 4.15 -15.16
CA GLY A 138 -13.28 4.59 -16.51
C GLY A 138 -14.49 4.86 -17.42
N ALA A 139 -15.63 4.23 -17.17
CA ALA A 139 -16.88 4.38 -17.93
C ALA A 139 -17.89 5.37 -17.30
N GLY A 140 -17.53 6.02 -16.17
CA GLY A 140 -18.41 6.92 -15.42
C GLY A 140 -18.63 6.45 -14.00
N LYS A 141 -19.74 6.86 -13.35
CA LYS A 141 -20.06 6.45 -11.98
C LYS A 141 -20.80 5.13 -11.95
N SER A 142 -20.40 4.24 -11.06
CA SER A 142 -21.07 2.96 -10.80
C SER A 142 -21.16 2.68 -9.31
N THR A 143 -22.13 1.89 -8.88
CA THR A 143 -22.18 1.42 -7.50
C THR A 143 -21.13 0.32 -7.28
N ILE A 144 -20.59 0.23 -6.07
CA ILE A 144 -19.61 -0.81 -5.74
C ILE A 144 -20.14 -2.22 -5.96
N GLU A 145 -21.47 -2.40 -5.86
CA GLU A 145 -22.12 -3.70 -6.13
C GLU A 145 -21.96 -4.16 -7.58
N ASN A 146 -21.89 -3.23 -8.53
CA ASN A 146 -21.78 -3.52 -9.96
C ASN A 146 -20.34 -3.62 -10.46
N ILE A 147 -19.35 -3.25 -9.63
CA ILE A 147 -17.92 -3.36 -9.97
C ILE A 147 -17.52 -4.82 -9.96
N ILE A 148 -16.70 -5.22 -10.93
CA ILE A 148 -16.11 -6.56 -11.01
C ILE A 148 -14.58 -6.47 -11.09
N ALA A 149 -13.90 -7.60 -10.85
CA ALA A 149 -12.45 -7.69 -11.06
C ALA A 149 -12.10 -7.39 -12.53
N GLY A 150 -11.11 -6.56 -12.74
CA GLY A 150 -10.69 -6.05 -14.05
C GLY A 150 -11.26 -4.68 -14.42
N ASP A 151 -12.26 -4.16 -13.71
CA ASP A 151 -12.75 -2.80 -13.92
C ASP A 151 -11.71 -1.76 -13.50
N GLU A 152 -11.68 -0.62 -14.20
CA GLU A 152 -10.88 0.54 -13.78
C GLU A 152 -11.68 1.43 -12.83
N VAL A 153 -11.11 1.73 -11.66
CA VAL A 153 -11.68 2.66 -10.69
C VAL A 153 -10.69 3.77 -10.35
N ASN A 154 -11.21 4.96 -10.07
CA ASN A 154 -10.40 6.03 -9.52
C ASN A 154 -10.18 5.79 -8.03
N SER A 155 -8.93 5.69 -7.61
CA SER A 155 -8.54 5.54 -6.21
C SER A 155 -7.45 6.53 -5.84
N ALA A 156 -7.30 6.78 -4.54
CA ALA A 156 -6.24 7.64 -4.03
C ALA A 156 -4.88 6.97 -4.25
N SER A 157 -3.94 7.70 -4.85
CA SER A 157 -2.57 7.22 -5.05
C SER A 157 -1.70 7.27 -3.80
N GLY A 158 -2.25 7.73 -2.68
CA GLY A 158 -1.47 8.03 -1.47
C GLY A 158 -0.76 9.40 -1.50
N TYR A 159 -0.70 10.08 -2.63
CA TYR A 159 0.07 11.34 -2.83
C TYR A 159 -0.80 12.58 -3.11
N GLY A 160 -2.11 12.52 -2.80
CA GLY A 160 -3.02 13.67 -2.96
C GLY A 160 -3.70 13.79 -4.31
N ASP A 161 -3.36 12.93 -5.23
CA ASP A 161 -4.00 12.75 -6.51
C ASP A 161 -4.83 11.45 -6.52
N SER A 162 -5.76 11.37 -7.43
CA SER A 162 -6.45 10.13 -7.76
C SER A 162 -5.91 9.57 -9.06
N ARG A 163 -5.79 8.26 -9.12
CA ARG A 163 -5.37 7.52 -10.33
C ARG A 163 -6.32 6.38 -10.59
N LYS A 164 -6.29 5.91 -11.82
CA LYS A 164 -7.01 4.72 -12.21
C LYS A 164 -6.23 3.48 -11.80
N PHE A 165 -6.93 2.57 -11.13
CA PHE A 165 -6.42 1.26 -10.74
C PHE A 165 -7.39 0.19 -11.20
N LEU A 166 -6.86 -0.97 -11.55
CA LEU A 166 -7.68 -2.15 -11.83
C LEU A 166 -8.13 -2.76 -10.52
N VAL A 167 -9.39 -3.13 -10.46
CA VAL A 167 -9.96 -3.90 -9.34
C VAL A 167 -9.40 -5.31 -9.41
N GLU A 168 -8.63 -5.72 -8.43
CA GLU A 168 -8.07 -7.08 -8.35
C GLU A 168 -9.12 -8.08 -7.86
N ALA A 169 -9.89 -7.70 -6.84
CA ALA A 169 -10.94 -8.54 -6.27
C ALA A 169 -12.02 -7.69 -5.61
N LYS A 170 -13.23 -8.25 -5.51
CA LYS A 170 -14.34 -7.73 -4.71
C LYS A 170 -14.83 -8.80 -3.78
N LYS A 171 -15.00 -8.46 -2.51
CA LYS A 171 -15.64 -9.33 -1.52
C LYS A 171 -16.95 -8.71 -1.07
N LYS A 172 -17.95 -9.52 -0.77
CA LYS A 172 -19.25 -9.12 -0.25
C LYS A 172 -19.47 -9.82 1.08
N PHE A 173 -19.82 -9.04 2.08
CA PHE A 173 -20.14 -9.54 3.43
C PHE A 173 -21.54 -9.06 3.85
N ASN A 174 -22.16 -9.81 4.74
CA ASN A 174 -23.36 -9.37 5.43
C ASN A 174 -22.95 -8.64 6.72
N PHE A 175 -23.18 -7.34 6.78
CA PHE A 175 -22.90 -6.54 7.95
C PHE A 175 -24.19 -6.34 8.76
N ASN A 176 -24.16 -6.65 10.04
CA ASN A 176 -25.26 -6.45 10.96
C ASN A 176 -24.79 -5.49 12.08
N GLY A 177 -24.78 -4.21 11.79
CA GLY A 177 -24.34 -3.15 12.69
C GLY A 177 -24.69 -1.77 12.14
N ASP A 178 -24.39 -0.73 12.92
CA ASP A 178 -24.66 0.65 12.54
C ASP A 178 -23.64 1.15 11.52
N LEU A 179 -24.11 1.96 10.58
CA LEU A 179 -23.26 2.66 9.62
C LEU A 179 -23.08 4.12 10.02
N VAL A 180 -21.85 4.61 9.92
CA VAL A 180 -21.55 6.04 10.09
C VAL A 180 -21.85 6.76 8.78
N LYS A 181 -22.61 7.87 8.89
CA LYS A 181 -22.83 8.79 7.78
C LYS A 181 -22.02 10.05 7.98
N LEU A 182 -21.07 10.28 7.10
CA LEU A 182 -20.26 11.51 7.08
C LEU A 182 -20.81 12.46 6.03
N THR A 183 -20.94 13.73 6.39
CA THR A 183 -21.35 14.79 5.46
C THR A 183 -20.29 15.87 5.46
N THR A 184 -19.74 16.17 4.28
CA THR A 184 -18.77 17.27 4.11
C THR A 184 -19.46 18.62 4.10
N SER A 185 -18.72 19.70 4.31
CA SER A 185 -19.23 21.07 4.20
C SER A 185 -19.78 21.40 2.79
N SER A 186 -19.33 20.67 1.75
CA SER A 186 -19.85 20.78 0.38
C SER A 186 -21.11 19.93 0.12
N GLY A 187 -21.68 19.29 1.15
CA GLY A 187 -22.89 18.48 1.04
C GLY A 187 -22.68 17.05 0.51
N LYS A 188 -21.44 16.64 0.20
CA LYS A 188 -21.17 15.24 -0.16
C LYS A 188 -21.32 14.33 1.04
N THR A 189 -21.91 13.18 0.84
CA THR A 189 -22.12 12.18 1.89
C THR A 189 -21.40 10.88 1.57
N LEU A 190 -20.84 10.26 2.61
CA LEU A 190 -20.28 8.92 2.59
C LEU A 190 -20.92 8.12 3.72
N ARG A 191 -21.30 6.87 3.47
CA ARG A 191 -21.67 5.90 4.49
C ARG A 191 -20.64 4.79 4.51
N CYS A 192 -20.20 4.42 5.69
CA CYS A 192 -19.20 3.37 5.89
C CYS A 192 -19.37 2.70 7.24
N THR A 193 -18.69 1.60 7.46
CA THR A 193 -18.59 1.01 8.79
C THR A 193 -17.81 1.95 9.73
N PRO A 194 -18.01 1.88 11.06
CA PRO A 194 -17.41 2.82 12.03
C PRO A 194 -15.87 2.88 11.97
N ASN A 195 -15.24 1.79 11.64
CA ASN A 195 -13.79 1.61 11.57
C ASN A 195 -13.19 1.82 10.15
N HIS A 196 -13.97 2.32 9.21
CA HIS A 196 -13.48 2.58 7.85
C HIS A 196 -12.47 3.72 7.82
N LEU A 197 -11.29 3.47 7.26
CA LEU A 197 -10.23 4.46 7.11
C LEU A 197 -10.58 5.49 6.04
N LEU A 198 -10.46 6.77 6.38
CA LEU A 198 -10.75 7.86 5.47
C LEU A 198 -9.50 8.71 5.24
N PHE A 199 -9.21 9.00 3.98
CA PHE A 199 -8.19 9.98 3.62
C PHE A 199 -8.79 11.38 3.69
N THR A 200 -8.29 12.21 4.61
CA THR A 200 -8.73 13.60 4.73
C THR A 200 -7.57 14.56 4.55
N ARG A 201 -7.88 15.79 4.14
CA ARG A 201 -6.94 16.90 4.10
C ARG A 201 -7.33 17.91 5.18
N TRP A 202 -6.41 18.22 6.07
CA TRP A 202 -6.61 19.22 7.11
C TRP A 202 -5.89 20.52 6.72
N GLY A 203 -6.66 21.57 6.42
CA GLY A 203 -6.14 22.92 6.13
C GLY A 203 -5.21 22.99 4.90
N ASP A 204 -4.39 24.05 4.84
CA ASP A 204 -3.40 24.29 3.78
C ASP A 204 -2.07 23.55 3.98
N VAL A 205 -1.96 22.73 5.01
CA VAL A 205 -0.76 21.96 5.30
C VAL A 205 -0.74 20.72 4.42
N ALA A 206 0.34 20.52 3.69
CA ALA A 206 0.52 19.44 2.72
C ALA A 206 0.64 18.02 3.33
N ASP A 207 0.45 17.91 4.64
CA ASP A 207 0.57 16.64 5.35
C ASP A 207 -0.78 15.93 5.42
N LYS A 208 -0.81 14.72 4.91
CA LYS A 208 -1.96 13.83 4.95
C LYS A 208 -1.99 13.14 6.29
N PHE A 209 -3.05 13.41 7.05
CA PHE A 209 -3.32 12.66 8.26
C PHE A 209 -4.35 11.58 7.97
N PHE A 210 -4.08 10.38 8.48
CA PHE A 210 -5.09 9.34 8.62
C PHE A 210 -5.93 9.69 9.84
N VAL A 211 -7.21 9.90 9.68
CA VAL A 211 -8.11 10.06 10.82
C VAL A 211 -8.72 8.69 11.09
N TYR A 212 -8.28 8.07 12.17
CA TYR A 212 -8.98 6.93 12.75
C TYR A 212 -10.21 7.48 13.47
N LEU A 213 -11.40 7.20 12.96
CA LEU A 213 -12.62 7.38 13.73
C LEU A 213 -12.80 6.13 14.59
N MET A 214 -12.15 6.12 15.75
CA MET A 214 -12.48 5.16 16.79
C MET A 214 -13.77 5.62 17.47
N TYR A 215 -14.82 4.87 17.31
CA TYR A 215 -16.02 5.00 18.11
C TYR A 215 -15.95 4.00 19.28
N SER A 216 -15.93 4.52 20.52
CA SER A 216 -16.12 3.74 21.74
C SER A 216 -17.60 3.58 22.04
#